data_2e587d7687aefbc5e4893d66b61d6d7a
#
_entry.id   2e587d7687aefbc5e4893d66b61d6d7a
#
_cell.length_a   1.000
_cell.length_b   1.000
_cell.length_c   1.000
_cell.angle_alpha   90.00
_cell.angle_beta   90.00
_cell.angle_gamma   90.00
#
_symmetry.space_group_name_H-M   'P 1'
#
loop_
_entity.id
_entity.type
_entity.pdbx_description
1 polymer ?
#
loop_
_entity_poly.entity_id
_entity_poly.type
_entity_poly.pdbx_seq_one_letter_code
_entity_poly.pdbx_strand_id
1 'polypeptide(L)'
;GKQTHIDLENKLPELTTFHWHGLNVPGPITDGGCHAPVYPGETNHIDFKVHQPAATTWLHAHPCPSTATQVWKGLATMVIIKDDVEDQLPLPRNYGVDDIPLVLQDREFHDDNQFDYRADYDPDGVQGHTALVNGTVNPYFDVTTQRVRLRILDGSNRREWRLHFNDDLEFAQVASDGGILPAPVYMTKVMMTCAER
;
A
#
# COMPACT_ATOMS: atom_id res chain seq x y z
N GLY A 1 3.12 -22.22 2.65
CA GLY A 1 3.92 -21.06 2.40
C GLY A 1 4.96 -21.24 1.30
N LYS A 2 5.07 -20.25 0.46
CA LYS A 2 6.01 -20.24 -0.67
C LYS A 2 7.32 -19.56 -0.25
N GLN A 3 8.46 -20.14 -0.63
CA GLN A 3 9.76 -19.49 -0.48
C GLN A 3 9.83 -18.31 -1.46
N THR A 4 10.31 -17.19 -0.98
CA THR A 4 10.42 -15.93 -1.74
C THR A 4 11.85 -15.44 -1.69
N HIS A 5 12.40 -15.09 -2.85
CA HIS A 5 13.73 -14.52 -3.04
C HIS A 5 13.55 -13.17 -3.72
N ILE A 6 14.14 -12.14 -3.17
CA ILE A 6 14.02 -10.77 -3.68
C ILE A 6 15.40 -10.10 -3.62
N ASP A 7 15.80 -9.54 -4.74
CA ASP A 7 16.98 -8.69 -4.84
C ASP A 7 16.54 -7.23 -4.89
N LEU A 8 16.92 -6.47 -3.87
CA LEU A 8 16.67 -5.04 -3.80
C LEU A 8 17.94 -4.30 -4.21
N GLU A 9 17.99 -3.87 -5.47
CA GLU A 9 19.09 -3.06 -6.00
C GLU A 9 18.77 -1.58 -5.82
N ASN A 10 19.62 -0.84 -5.10
CA ASN A 10 19.45 0.59 -4.89
C ASN A 10 20.16 1.42 -5.98
N LYS A 11 19.38 1.99 -6.89
CA LYS A 11 19.86 2.94 -7.93
C LYS A 11 19.57 4.41 -7.61
N LEU A 12 19.06 4.69 -6.40
CA LEU A 12 18.84 6.05 -5.95
C LEU A 12 20.18 6.71 -5.56
N PRO A 13 20.27 8.04 -5.57
CA PRO A 13 21.44 8.77 -5.09
C PRO A 13 21.55 8.81 -3.56
N GLU A 14 20.60 8.22 -2.85
CA GLU A 14 20.52 8.19 -1.38
C GLU A 14 20.30 6.76 -0.89
N LEU A 15 20.58 6.50 0.37
CA LEU A 15 20.29 5.21 0.99
C LEU A 15 18.78 4.97 1.02
N THR A 16 18.39 3.72 0.85
CA THR A 16 17.00 3.27 1.03
C THR A 16 16.94 1.94 1.76
N THR A 17 15.76 1.53 2.09
CA THR A 17 15.43 0.17 2.50
C THR A 17 13.93 -0.03 2.30
N PHE A 18 13.47 -1.28 2.13
CA PHE A 18 12.05 -1.56 2.06
C PHE A 18 11.59 -2.37 3.26
N HIS A 19 10.51 -1.91 3.86
CA HIS A 19 9.79 -2.60 4.91
C HIS A 19 8.59 -3.35 4.34
N TRP A 20 8.43 -4.61 4.78
CA TRP A 20 7.33 -5.49 4.40
C TRP A 20 6.16 -5.34 5.36
N HIS A 21 5.46 -4.22 5.26
CA HIS A 21 4.41 -3.84 6.19
C HIS A 21 3.24 -4.82 6.20
N GLY A 22 3.06 -5.50 7.32
CA GLY A 22 2.02 -6.51 7.52
C GLY A 22 2.41 -7.93 7.11
N LEU A 23 3.66 -8.17 6.69
CA LEU A 23 4.19 -9.52 6.47
C LEU A 23 4.87 -10.07 7.73
N ASN A 24 4.62 -11.35 8.00
CA ASN A 24 5.35 -12.08 9.03
C ASN A 24 6.69 -12.56 8.46
N VAL A 25 7.71 -11.74 8.63
CA VAL A 25 9.08 -12.01 8.15
C VAL A 25 10.07 -11.92 9.31
N PRO A 26 11.22 -12.63 9.24
CA PRO A 26 12.25 -12.51 10.27
C PRO A 26 12.81 -11.09 10.33
N GLY A 27 12.78 -10.48 11.51
CA GLY A 27 13.42 -9.19 11.74
C GLY A 27 14.89 -9.33 12.21
N PRO A 28 15.66 -8.24 12.28
CA PRO A 28 15.34 -6.93 11.71
C PRO A 28 15.76 -6.78 10.23
N ILE A 29 16.67 -7.61 9.73
CA ILE A 29 17.31 -7.43 8.41
C ILE A 29 16.33 -7.76 7.27
N THR A 30 15.65 -8.90 7.35
CA THR A 30 14.68 -9.32 6.32
C THR A 30 13.45 -8.43 6.31
N ASP A 31 12.99 -8.00 7.50
CA ASP A 31 11.85 -7.10 7.63
C ASP A 31 12.11 -5.71 7.02
N GLY A 32 13.36 -5.34 6.87
CA GLY A 32 13.75 -4.04 6.35
C GLY A 32 13.68 -2.93 7.38
N GLY A 33 13.39 -1.82 7.25
CA GLY A 33 13.40 -0.72 8.22
C GLY A 33 14.81 -0.15 8.43
N CYS A 34 14.97 0.66 9.46
CA CYS A 34 16.20 1.43 9.70
C CYS A 34 17.46 0.58 9.92
N HIS A 35 17.27 -0.70 10.23
CA HIS A 35 18.40 -1.63 10.54
C HIS A 35 18.96 -2.36 9.33
N ALA A 36 18.36 -2.18 8.16
CA ALA A 36 18.75 -2.83 6.91
C ALA A 36 18.99 -1.81 5.77
N PRO A 37 19.87 -0.81 5.96
CA PRO A 37 20.11 0.19 4.93
C PRO A 37 20.77 -0.45 3.70
N VAL A 38 20.33 -0.02 2.52
CA VAL A 38 20.94 -0.35 1.23
C VAL A 38 21.48 0.94 0.63
N TYR A 39 22.80 1.05 0.55
CA TYR A 39 23.44 2.27 0.04
C TYR A 39 23.39 2.34 -1.49
N PRO A 40 23.59 3.54 -2.08
CA PRO A 40 23.63 3.68 -3.54
C PRO A 40 24.57 2.69 -4.21
N GLY A 41 24.05 1.94 -5.19
CA GLY A 41 24.79 0.91 -5.93
C GLY A 41 24.88 -0.45 -5.26
N GLU A 42 24.36 -0.61 -4.05
CA GLU A 42 24.32 -1.90 -3.37
C GLU A 42 23.06 -2.71 -3.71
N THR A 43 23.14 -4.00 -3.49
CA THR A 43 22.01 -4.92 -3.58
C THR A 43 21.84 -5.65 -2.25
N ASN A 44 20.63 -5.67 -1.71
CA ASN A 44 20.27 -6.50 -0.58
C ASN A 44 19.51 -7.74 -1.08
N HIS A 45 19.98 -8.92 -0.68
CA HIS A 45 19.35 -10.21 -0.99
C HIS A 45 18.45 -10.61 0.16
N ILE A 46 17.16 -10.70 -0.11
CA ILE A 46 16.11 -10.92 0.89
C ILE A 46 15.46 -12.28 0.63
N ASP A 47 15.53 -13.13 1.63
CA ASP A 47 14.98 -14.49 1.59
C ASP A 47 14.03 -14.73 2.74
N PHE A 48 12.81 -15.12 2.45
CA PHE A 48 11.85 -15.53 3.47
C PHE A 48 10.78 -16.48 2.92
N LYS A 49 10.17 -17.20 3.83
CA LYS A 49 9.02 -18.03 3.52
C LYS A 49 7.76 -17.30 3.95
N VAL A 50 6.86 -17.05 3.00
CA VAL A 50 5.54 -16.51 3.33
C VAL A 50 4.77 -17.52 4.18
N HIS A 51 4.40 -17.13 5.41
CA HIS A 51 3.73 -18.01 6.37
C HIS A 51 2.66 -17.23 7.15
N GLN A 52 1.61 -16.84 6.43
CA GLN A 52 0.47 -16.12 6.97
C GLN A 52 -0.77 -16.34 6.10
N PRO A 53 -1.98 -16.07 6.63
CA PRO A 53 -3.22 -16.08 5.88
C PRO A 53 -3.23 -15.05 4.74
N ALA A 54 -4.18 -15.22 3.81
CA ALA A 54 -4.44 -14.25 2.75
C ALA A 54 -4.71 -12.86 3.33
N ALA A 55 -4.01 -11.87 2.81
CA ALA A 55 -4.12 -10.49 3.25
C ALA A 55 -3.68 -9.52 2.15
N THR A 56 -4.14 -8.28 2.23
CA THR A 56 -3.56 -7.17 1.50
C THR A 56 -2.55 -6.49 2.41
N THR A 57 -1.27 -6.57 2.05
CA THR A 57 -0.15 -5.96 2.75
C THR A 57 0.52 -4.96 1.84
N TRP A 58 1.59 -4.32 2.26
CA TRP A 58 2.28 -3.38 1.40
C TRP A 58 3.77 -3.31 1.68
N LEU A 59 4.49 -2.78 0.72
CA LEU A 59 5.91 -2.54 0.73
C LEU A 59 6.14 -1.05 0.63
N HIS A 60 6.97 -0.49 1.48
CA HIS A 60 7.32 0.93 1.41
C HIS A 60 8.75 1.18 1.86
N ALA A 61 9.31 2.30 1.41
CA ALA A 61 10.62 2.75 1.89
C ALA A 61 10.57 3.03 3.39
N HIS A 62 11.60 2.59 4.12
CA HIS A 62 11.69 2.80 5.57
C HIS A 62 13.10 3.19 6.06
N PRO A 63 13.87 4.02 5.31
CA PRO A 63 15.17 4.48 5.80
C PRO A 63 15.01 5.56 6.85
N CYS A 64 15.85 5.56 7.87
CA CYS A 64 15.91 6.62 8.86
C CYS A 64 16.93 7.69 8.46
N PRO A 65 16.59 9.00 8.42
CA PRO A 65 15.31 9.61 8.75
C PRO A 65 14.37 9.84 7.55
N SER A 66 14.67 9.33 6.36
CA SER A 66 14.05 9.71 5.08
C SER A 66 12.78 8.92 4.73
N THR A 67 12.22 8.12 5.65
CA THR A 67 11.02 7.30 5.39
C THR A 67 9.90 8.13 4.75
N ALA A 68 9.51 9.22 5.40
CA ALA A 68 8.38 10.03 4.95
C ALA A 68 8.60 10.64 3.56
N THR A 69 9.80 11.16 3.28
CA THR A 69 10.14 11.74 1.97
C THR A 69 10.18 10.70 0.87
N GLN A 70 10.70 9.51 1.13
CA GLN A 70 10.76 8.45 0.13
C GLN A 70 9.39 7.85 -0.17
N VAL A 71 8.51 7.68 0.83
CA VAL A 71 7.12 7.30 0.61
C VAL A 71 6.38 8.38 -0.17
N TRP A 72 6.59 9.66 0.16
CA TRP A 72 6.04 10.78 -0.62
C TRP A 72 6.49 10.76 -2.08
N LYS A 73 7.73 10.41 -2.34
CA LYS A 73 8.27 10.26 -3.70
C LYS A 73 7.75 9.04 -4.45
N GLY A 74 6.90 8.21 -3.81
CA GLY A 74 6.21 7.09 -4.46
C GLY A 74 6.81 5.72 -4.19
N LEU A 75 7.76 5.58 -3.27
CA LEU A 75 8.31 4.27 -2.91
C LEU A 75 7.36 3.52 -1.97
N ALA A 76 6.21 3.16 -2.51
CA ALA A 76 5.15 2.39 -1.85
C ALA A 76 4.39 1.56 -2.88
N THR A 77 4.08 0.32 -2.55
CA THR A 77 3.29 -0.57 -3.41
C THR A 77 2.56 -1.63 -2.60
N MET A 78 1.45 -2.13 -3.15
CA MET A 78 0.66 -3.18 -2.52
C MET A 78 1.31 -4.56 -2.72
N VAL A 79 1.23 -5.41 -1.71
CA VAL A 79 1.62 -6.82 -1.75
C VAL A 79 0.41 -7.67 -1.39
N ILE A 80 0.03 -8.59 -2.26
CA ILE A 80 -1.15 -9.44 -2.09
C ILE A 80 -0.71 -10.85 -1.71
N ILE A 81 -1.12 -11.29 -0.54
CA ILE A 81 -0.95 -12.67 -0.08
C ILE A 81 -2.23 -13.44 -0.36
N LYS A 82 -2.10 -14.59 -1.01
CA LYS A 82 -3.21 -15.51 -1.32
C LYS A 82 -3.02 -16.83 -0.61
N ASP A 83 -4.12 -17.48 -0.29
CA ASP A 83 -4.14 -18.83 0.29
C ASP A 83 -5.35 -19.64 -0.22
N ASP A 84 -5.36 -20.93 0.12
CA ASP A 84 -6.41 -21.85 -0.28
C ASP A 84 -7.77 -21.53 0.37
N VAL A 85 -7.77 -20.80 1.50
CA VAL A 85 -9.00 -20.37 2.19
C VAL A 85 -9.67 -19.24 1.39
N GLU A 86 -8.89 -18.22 1.00
CA GLU A 86 -9.40 -17.14 0.14
C GLU A 86 -9.93 -17.70 -1.20
N ASP A 87 -9.24 -18.70 -1.75
CA ASP A 87 -9.63 -19.31 -3.04
C ASP A 87 -10.99 -20.03 -2.99
N GLN A 88 -11.46 -20.44 -1.82
CA GLN A 88 -12.79 -21.04 -1.63
C GLN A 88 -13.93 -20.02 -1.44
N LEU A 89 -13.59 -18.75 -1.20
CA LEU A 89 -14.59 -17.72 -0.94
C LEU A 89 -15.19 -17.21 -2.27
N PRO A 90 -16.48 -16.82 -2.27
CA PRO A 90 -17.16 -16.29 -3.47
C PRO A 90 -16.79 -14.81 -3.73
N LEU A 91 -15.49 -14.51 -3.71
CA LEU A 91 -14.96 -13.16 -3.94
C LEU A 91 -14.45 -13.02 -5.39
N PRO A 92 -14.56 -11.83 -5.98
CA PRO A 92 -13.85 -11.49 -7.22
C PRO A 92 -12.35 -11.71 -7.06
N ARG A 93 -11.67 -12.23 -8.11
CA ARG A 93 -10.26 -12.65 -8.02
C ARG A 93 -9.44 -12.49 -9.30
N ASN A 94 -10.04 -11.97 -10.36
CA ASN A 94 -9.36 -11.70 -11.63
C ASN A 94 -8.67 -10.34 -11.52
N TYR A 95 -7.38 -10.37 -11.18
CA TYR A 95 -6.58 -9.17 -10.99
C TYR A 95 -6.65 -8.23 -12.20
N GLY A 96 -6.96 -6.96 -11.95
CA GLY A 96 -7.12 -5.93 -12.98
C GLY A 96 -8.45 -5.97 -13.74
N VAL A 97 -9.35 -6.92 -13.43
CA VAL A 97 -10.68 -7.04 -14.07
C VAL A 97 -11.79 -6.88 -13.05
N ASP A 98 -11.79 -7.69 -11.99
CA ASP A 98 -12.76 -7.63 -10.90
C ASP A 98 -12.12 -7.65 -9.49
N ASP A 99 -10.81 -7.82 -9.40
CA ASP A 99 -9.98 -7.67 -8.18
C ASP A 99 -8.98 -6.52 -8.42
N ILE A 100 -9.31 -5.33 -7.95
CA ILE A 100 -8.67 -4.06 -8.34
C ILE A 100 -7.88 -3.49 -7.15
N PRO A 101 -6.54 -3.37 -7.25
CA PRO A 101 -5.75 -2.68 -6.25
C PRO A 101 -5.89 -1.17 -6.40
N LEU A 102 -6.09 -0.48 -5.28
CA LEU A 102 -6.17 0.98 -5.19
C LEU A 102 -5.22 1.48 -4.09
N VAL A 103 -4.14 2.11 -4.48
CA VAL A 103 -3.25 2.82 -3.55
C VAL A 103 -3.67 4.28 -3.56
N LEU A 104 -4.23 4.74 -2.45
CA LEU A 104 -4.64 6.12 -2.24
C LEU A 104 -3.45 6.91 -1.70
N GLN A 105 -3.20 8.05 -2.28
CA GLN A 105 -2.15 8.97 -1.86
C GLN A 105 -2.57 10.40 -2.15
N ASP A 106 -1.91 11.34 -1.52
CA ASP A 106 -2.06 12.77 -1.83
C ASP A 106 -0.68 13.39 -2.07
N ARG A 107 -0.64 14.41 -2.90
CA ARG A 107 0.60 15.12 -3.25
C ARG A 107 0.36 16.61 -3.34
N GLU A 108 1.41 17.33 -3.10
CA GLU A 108 1.54 18.73 -3.50
C GLU A 108 2.56 18.81 -4.63
N PHE A 109 2.30 19.73 -5.57
CA PHE A 109 3.15 19.91 -6.74
C PHE A 109 3.59 21.37 -6.85
N HIS A 110 4.83 21.57 -7.28
CA HIS A 110 5.30 22.86 -7.76
C HIS A 110 4.73 23.16 -9.16
N ASP A 111 4.87 24.40 -9.60
CA ASP A 111 4.41 24.83 -10.93
C ASP A 111 5.08 24.07 -12.11
N ASP A 112 6.23 23.46 -11.87
CA ASP A 112 6.97 22.62 -12.83
C ASP A 112 6.57 21.14 -12.76
N ASN A 113 5.52 20.80 -12.02
CA ASN A 113 5.01 19.45 -11.75
C ASN A 113 5.95 18.53 -10.95
N GLN A 114 6.96 19.08 -10.30
CA GLN A 114 7.74 18.30 -9.33
C GLN A 114 6.99 18.21 -8.01
N PHE A 115 7.25 17.14 -7.24
CA PHE A 115 6.68 16.99 -5.92
C PHE A 115 7.18 18.07 -4.97
N ASP A 116 6.26 18.81 -4.36
CA ASP A 116 6.53 19.71 -3.25
C ASP A 116 6.39 18.95 -1.92
N TYR A 117 7.51 18.49 -1.37
CA TYR A 117 7.55 17.99 -0.01
C TYR A 117 7.96 19.15 0.90
N ARG A 118 6.96 19.83 1.46
CA ARG A 118 7.21 21.05 2.26
C ARG A 118 8.05 20.74 3.48
N ALA A 119 9.05 21.60 3.67
CA ALA A 119 9.89 21.59 4.85
C ALA A 119 9.17 22.10 6.12
N ASP A 120 7.97 22.65 5.99
CA ASP A 120 7.11 23.01 7.12
C ASP A 120 6.68 21.72 7.81
N TYR A 121 7.62 21.24 8.61
CA TYR A 121 7.48 20.01 9.35
C TYR A 121 6.31 20.14 10.33
N ASP A 122 5.21 19.50 9.99
CA ASP A 122 4.19 19.13 10.94
C ASP A 122 4.56 17.75 11.50
N PRO A 123 4.69 17.57 12.81
CA PRO A 123 5.05 16.30 13.42
C PRO A 123 4.10 15.15 13.04
N ASP A 124 2.89 15.47 12.60
CA ASP A 124 1.90 14.49 12.14
C ASP A 124 2.07 14.10 10.67
N GLY A 125 3.00 14.71 9.94
CA GLY A 125 3.29 14.42 8.52
C GLY A 125 2.81 15.51 7.55
N VAL A 126 2.91 15.25 6.26
CA VAL A 126 2.57 16.18 5.19
C VAL A 126 1.29 15.76 4.49
N GLN A 127 0.40 16.72 4.22
CA GLN A 127 -0.77 16.56 3.36
C GLN A 127 -0.64 17.43 2.10
N GLY A 128 -1.01 16.86 0.94
CA GLY A 128 -1.11 17.59 -0.31
C GLY A 128 -2.56 17.88 -0.71
N HIS A 129 -2.77 18.72 -1.71
CA HIS A 129 -4.10 19.07 -2.18
C HIS A 129 -4.58 18.20 -3.36
N THR A 130 -3.68 17.44 -3.96
CA THR A 130 -3.98 16.60 -5.12
C THR A 130 -4.08 15.13 -4.71
N ALA A 131 -5.29 14.57 -4.81
CA ALA A 131 -5.55 13.16 -4.59
C ALA A 131 -5.04 12.32 -5.77
N LEU A 132 -4.37 11.23 -5.46
CA LEU A 132 -3.88 10.24 -6.43
C LEU A 132 -4.43 8.86 -6.11
N VAL A 133 -4.78 8.11 -7.14
CA VAL A 133 -5.06 6.68 -7.03
C VAL A 133 -4.11 5.95 -7.99
N ASN A 134 -3.30 5.04 -7.47
CA ASN A 134 -2.25 4.36 -8.23
C ASN A 134 -1.34 5.33 -8.99
N GLY A 135 -0.99 6.47 -8.39
CA GLY A 135 -0.15 7.51 -8.97
C GLY A 135 -0.82 8.37 -10.04
N THR A 136 -2.13 8.25 -10.25
CA THR A 136 -2.89 8.97 -11.29
C THR A 136 -3.88 9.94 -10.67
N VAL A 137 -3.95 11.16 -11.20
CA VAL A 137 -4.93 12.18 -10.82
C VAL A 137 -6.26 11.88 -11.55
N ASN A 138 -7.36 11.87 -10.80
CA ASN A 138 -8.72 11.62 -11.33
C ASN A 138 -8.79 10.39 -12.27
N PRO A 139 -8.30 9.21 -11.86
CA PRO A 139 -8.39 8.02 -12.69
C PRO A 139 -9.84 7.55 -12.82
N TYR A 140 -10.12 6.80 -13.87
CA TYR A 140 -11.36 6.06 -14.02
C TYR A 140 -11.08 4.59 -14.30
N PHE A 141 -12.06 3.75 -14.04
CA PHE A 141 -12.02 2.33 -14.34
C PHE A 141 -13.37 1.87 -14.86
N ASP A 142 -13.38 1.24 -16.04
CA ASP A 142 -14.59 0.70 -16.66
C ASP A 142 -14.91 -0.67 -16.04
N VAL A 143 -15.95 -0.71 -15.22
CA VAL A 143 -16.45 -1.94 -14.60
C VAL A 143 -17.21 -2.77 -15.61
N THR A 144 -16.72 -3.99 -15.89
CA THR A 144 -17.31 -4.92 -16.85
C THR A 144 -18.00 -6.11 -16.19
N THR A 145 -17.99 -6.19 -14.87
CA THR A 145 -18.53 -7.30 -14.08
C THR A 145 -19.58 -6.82 -13.09
N GLN A 146 -20.46 -7.71 -12.64
CA GLN A 146 -21.51 -7.38 -11.65
C GLN A 146 -20.97 -7.14 -10.24
N ARG A 147 -19.80 -7.70 -9.92
CA ARG A 147 -19.14 -7.56 -8.63
C ARG A 147 -17.68 -7.21 -8.85
N VAL A 148 -17.20 -6.28 -8.05
CA VAL A 148 -15.80 -5.86 -8.04
C VAL A 148 -15.31 -5.90 -6.61
N ARG A 149 -14.11 -6.41 -6.42
CA ARG A 149 -13.36 -6.33 -5.17
C ARG A 149 -12.35 -5.20 -5.29
N LEU A 150 -12.44 -4.24 -4.41
CA LEU A 150 -11.44 -3.19 -4.28
C LEU A 150 -10.49 -3.54 -3.13
N ARG A 151 -9.20 -3.63 -3.43
CA ARG A 151 -8.15 -3.73 -2.42
C ARG A 151 -7.60 -2.34 -2.22
N ILE A 152 -7.93 -1.72 -1.11
CA ILE A 152 -7.60 -0.31 -0.87
C ILE A 152 -6.47 -0.25 0.15
N LEU A 153 -5.46 0.55 -0.16
CA LEU A 153 -4.37 0.91 0.73
C LEU A 153 -4.37 2.44 0.88
N ASP A 154 -4.43 2.93 2.11
CA ASP A 154 -4.06 4.30 2.38
C ASP A 154 -2.53 4.41 2.45
N GLY A 155 -1.92 4.79 1.34
CA GLY A 155 -0.48 5.03 1.21
C GLY A 155 -0.08 6.50 1.40
N SER A 156 -0.93 7.30 2.04
CA SER A 156 -0.66 8.71 2.34
C SER A 156 0.29 8.84 3.53
N ASN A 157 0.99 10.00 3.62
CA ASN A 157 1.87 10.29 4.76
C ASN A 157 1.09 10.70 6.01
N ARG A 158 -0.11 11.30 5.81
CA ARG A 158 -0.92 11.84 6.94
C ARG A 158 -2.42 11.83 6.66
N ARG A 159 -2.83 11.85 5.39
CA ARG A 159 -4.24 12.03 5.03
C ARG A 159 -5.08 10.83 5.41
N GLU A 160 -6.18 11.07 6.09
CA GLU A 160 -7.26 10.12 6.28
C GLU A 160 -8.26 10.23 5.13
N TRP A 161 -8.83 9.11 4.71
CA TRP A 161 -9.79 9.04 3.62
C TRP A 161 -11.16 8.57 4.12
N ARG A 162 -12.19 9.32 3.78
CA ARG A 162 -13.57 8.86 3.92
C ARG A 162 -14.09 8.44 2.56
N LEU A 163 -14.27 7.14 2.38
CA LEU A 163 -14.67 6.56 1.11
C LEU A 163 -16.15 6.21 1.13
N HIS A 164 -16.85 6.55 0.05
CA HIS A 164 -18.24 6.19 -0.18
C HIS A 164 -18.56 6.30 -1.68
N PHE A 165 -19.62 5.67 -2.13
CA PHE A 165 -20.18 5.90 -3.46
C PHE A 165 -21.06 7.15 -3.45
N ASN A 166 -21.14 7.87 -4.58
CA ASN A 166 -21.87 9.13 -4.69
C ASN A 166 -23.38 8.99 -4.38
N ASP A 167 -23.94 7.80 -4.63
CA ASP A 167 -25.35 7.47 -4.40
C ASP A 167 -25.58 6.77 -3.05
N ASP A 168 -24.60 6.80 -2.15
CA ASP A 168 -24.61 6.08 -0.87
C ASP A 168 -24.88 4.58 -1.03
N LEU A 169 -24.45 3.98 -2.17
CA LEU A 169 -24.55 2.56 -2.42
C LEU A 169 -23.85 1.76 -1.30
N GLU A 170 -24.54 0.75 -0.79
CA GLU A 170 -23.98 -0.15 0.21
C GLU A 170 -22.91 -1.05 -0.39
N PHE A 171 -21.82 -1.24 0.34
CA PHE A 171 -20.76 -2.20 0.01
C PHE A 171 -20.42 -3.07 1.23
N ALA A 172 -19.76 -4.19 0.96
CA ALA A 172 -19.33 -5.12 2.00
C ALA A 172 -17.83 -5.01 2.24
N GLN A 173 -17.42 -4.64 3.44
CA GLN A 173 -16.03 -4.84 3.88
C GLN A 173 -15.83 -6.34 4.16
N VAL A 174 -14.87 -6.94 3.48
CA VAL A 174 -14.58 -8.39 3.56
C VAL A 174 -13.22 -8.69 4.16
N ALA A 175 -12.39 -7.68 4.33
CA ALA A 175 -11.04 -7.80 4.90
C ALA A 175 -10.61 -6.51 5.60
N SER A 176 -9.57 -6.60 6.39
CA SER A 176 -8.83 -5.48 6.98
C SER A 176 -7.33 -5.80 6.94
N ASP A 177 -6.51 -5.04 7.63
CA ASP A 177 -5.03 -5.17 7.65
C ASP A 177 -4.53 -6.60 7.81
N GLY A 178 -5.08 -7.32 8.76
CA GLY A 178 -4.62 -8.67 9.11
C GLY A 178 -5.14 -9.77 8.20
N GLY A 179 -6.12 -9.48 7.34
CA GLY A 179 -6.69 -10.47 6.43
C GLY A 179 -8.21 -10.43 6.33
N ILE A 180 -8.79 -11.55 5.94
CA ILE A 180 -10.22 -11.69 5.68
C ILE A 180 -11.00 -11.73 6.99
N LEU A 181 -12.12 -11.00 7.05
CA LEU A 181 -13.03 -10.97 8.19
C LEU A 181 -13.81 -12.29 8.30
N PRO A 182 -14.23 -12.69 9.50
CA PRO A 182 -15.08 -13.87 9.70
C PRO A 182 -16.43 -13.81 8.96
N ALA A 183 -16.94 -12.60 8.72
CA ALA A 183 -18.14 -12.34 7.94
C ALA A 183 -18.06 -10.94 7.32
N PRO A 184 -18.73 -10.71 6.17
CA PRO A 184 -18.84 -9.39 5.58
C PRO A 184 -19.53 -8.38 6.51
N VAL A 185 -19.04 -7.14 6.54
CA VAL A 185 -19.66 -6.02 7.24
C VAL A 185 -20.19 -5.04 6.20
N TYR A 186 -21.49 -4.83 6.20
CA TYR A 186 -22.15 -3.95 5.23
C TYR A 186 -22.18 -2.51 5.72
N MET A 187 -21.83 -1.57 4.85
CA MET A 187 -21.77 -0.15 5.16
C MET A 187 -21.88 0.69 3.89
N THR A 188 -22.17 1.98 4.04
CA THR A 188 -22.18 2.95 2.94
C THR A 188 -20.96 3.87 2.94
N LYS A 189 -20.18 3.86 4.03
CA LYS A 189 -18.99 4.71 4.23
C LYS A 189 -17.96 3.96 5.04
N VAL A 190 -16.68 4.15 4.70
CA VAL A 190 -15.55 3.66 5.50
C VAL A 190 -14.53 4.77 5.68
N MET A 191 -13.97 4.88 6.87
CA MET A 191 -12.80 5.71 7.15
C MET A 191 -11.57 4.83 7.05
N MET A 192 -10.52 5.39 6.45
CA MET A 192 -9.20 4.76 6.41
C MET A 192 -8.16 5.76 6.92
N THR A 193 -7.27 5.27 7.74
CA THR A 193 -6.10 6.01 8.24
C THR A 193 -4.84 5.54 7.54
N CYS A 194 -3.74 6.30 7.67
CA CYS A 194 -2.47 5.97 7.03
C CYS A 194 -2.02 4.54 7.34
N ALA A 195 -1.57 3.82 6.32
CA ALA A 195 -1.15 2.42 6.32
C ALA A 195 -2.29 1.38 6.45
N GLU A 196 -3.53 1.80 6.64
CA GLU A 196 -4.68 0.89 6.71
C GLU A 196 -5.02 0.31 5.34
N ARG A 197 -5.41 -0.98 5.33
CA ARG A 197 -5.88 -1.67 4.11
C ARG A 197 -7.27 -2.18 4.30
#